data_9b0cf548645a212dcd9ed819c2bcceaf
#
_entry.id   9b0cf548645a212dcd9ed819c2bcceaf
#
_cell.length_a   1.000
_cell.length_b   1.000
_cell.length_c   1.000
_cell.angle_alpha   90.00
_cell.angle_beta   90.00
_cell.angle_gamma   90.00
#
_symmetry.space_group_name_H-M   'P 1'
#
loop_
_entity.id
_entity.type
_entity.pdbx_description
1 polymer ?
#
loop_
_entity_poly.entity_id
_entity_poly.type
_entity_poly.pdbx_seq_one_letter_code
_entity_poly.pdbx_strand_id
1 'polypeptide(L)'
;MEAFIIALISIIFVSFLVELIFVKPDLVEVAGGLIPSLPDEHALYIAIGIIGATVMPHNLYLHSALVQTRNIADDEDSKRKAIKWNFVDSTVALNLALFVNAAILILAASVFHKNGMTEIAGIEEAHALLEPLVGIQWAPILFAVALIAAGQSSTVTGTLAGQIVMEGYLQIRLNPWLRRLITRAVAIIPAFLTILLMGEEKMGDLLIFSQVILSIQLAFAIIPLIYAVSHKERMGVFTIKPWLIILSVIVTALILFLNIKMVVNESISIIRSAQSAWISILVILGLLILAILLLLTIFYPLIRKKQERRIQGLHQIPENIQLHFGVGYKTIVLALDFGPKDAIVLNQGLRQAETNTRVILLHVVESAAAKLLGSKLADIEAEQDELQLKQYQQLIEAEGYQVDYKLGFGNRVQEITRICQELEADLLVLGAHGHSGIFDFIHGQTIDSVRHQLNIPILIAK
;
A
#
# COMPACT_ATOMS: atom_id res chain seq x y z
N MET A 1 -8.99 -18.13 -6.15
CA MET A 1 -7.64 -17.87 -5.63
C MET A 1 -7.38 -18.62 -4.32
N GLU A 2 -8.24 -18.54 -3.31
CA GLU A 2 -8.07 -19.24 -2.02
C GLU A 2 -7.90 -20.76 -2.18
N ALA A 3 -8.78 -21.43 -2.94
CA ALA A 3 -8.69 -22.87 -3.18
C ALA A 3 -7.35 -23.29 -3.85
N PHE A 4 -6.81 -22.46 -4.74
CA PHE A 4 -5.51 -22.70 -5.36
C PHE A 4 -4.37 -22.63 -4.35
N ILE A 5 -4.38 -21.60 -3.46
CA ILE A 5 -3.38 -21.47 -2.41
C ILE A 5 -3.47 -22.62 -1.42
N ILE A 6 -4.69 -23.02 -1.01
CA ILE A 6 -4.90 -24.17 -0.11
C ILE A 6 -4.36 -25.45 -0.75
N ALA A 7 -4.58 -25.67 -2.04
CA ALA A 7 -4.03 -26.83 -2.74
C ALA A 7 -2.49 -26.84 -2.74
N LEU A 8 -1.85 -25.69 -2.99
CA LEU A 8 -0.38 -25.58 -2.93
C LEU A 8 0.15 -25.84 -1.53
N ILE A 9 -0.46 -25.27 -0.49
CA ILE A 9 -0.08 -25.50 0.90
C ILE A 9 -0.25 -26.97 1.27
N SER A 10 -1.32 -27.63 0.80
CA SER A 10 -1.53 -29.06 1.02
C SER A 10 -0.45 -29.91 0.37
N ILE A 11 -0.02 -29.56 -0.83
CA ILE A 11 1.10 -30.25 -1.51
C ILE A 11 2.37 -30.11 -0.69
N ILE A 12 2.72 -28.92 -0.23
CA ILE A 12 3.90 -28.67 0.61
C ILE A 12 3.83 -29.50 1.89
N PHE A 13 2.69 -29.45 2.59
CA PHE A 13 2.48 -30.17 3.84
C PHE A 13 2.65 -31.69 3.64
N VAL A 14 2.00 -32.27 2.63
CA VAL A 14 2.07 -33.69 2.35
C VAL A 14 3.48 -34.11 1.95
N SER A 15 4.18 -33.34 1.11
CA SER A 15 5.55 -33.63 0.71
C SER A 15 6.49 -33.73 1.89
N PHE A 16 6.53 -32.72 2.76
CA PHE A 16 7.41 -32.73 3.93
C PHE A 16 6.96 -33.74 5.01
N LEU A 17 5.66 -34.01 5.12
CA LEU A 17 5.17 -35.08 6.01
C LEU A 17 5.68 -36.45 5.57
N VAL A 18 5.61 -36.73 4.27
CA VAL A 18 6.11 -38.00 3.69
C VAL A 18 7.63 -38.14 3.90
N GLU A 19 8.40 -37.07 3.60
CA GLU A 19 9.85 -37.07 3.82
C GLU A 19 10.20 -37.31 5.30
N LEU A 20 9.49 -36.65 6.22
CA LEU A 20 9.72 -36.85 7.66
C LEU A 20 9.43 -38.26 8.15
N ILE A 21 8.37 -38.90 7.62
CA ILE A 21 8.06 -40.33 7.91
C ILE A 21 9.16 -41.24 7.49
N PHE A 22 9.81 -40.99 6.36
CA PHE A 22 10.89 -41.81 5.83
C PHE A 22 12.22 -41.61 6.57
N VAL A 23 12.53 -40.36 6.93
CA VAL A 23 13.76 -40.01 7.68
C VAL A 23 13.75 -40.54 9.12
N LYS A 24 12.59 -40.72 9.72
CA LYS A 24 12.39 -41.22 11.10
C LYS A 24 13.29 -40.50 12.12
N PRO A 25 13.15 -39.19 12.30
CA PRO A 25 13.99 -38.45 13.23
C PRO A 25 13.86 -38.98 14.65
N ASP A 26 14.93 -38.89 15.43
CA ASP A 26 14.90 -39.21 16.85
C ASP A 26 14.10 -38.12 17.61
N LEU A 27 12.96 -38.51 18.18
CA LEU A 27 12.06 -37.59 18.87
C LEU A 27 12.68 -36.97 20.14
N VAL A 28 13.66 -37.66 20.75
CA VAL A 28 14.36 -37.15 21.95
C VAL A 28 15.31 -36.02 21.54
N GLU A 29 16.04 -36.20 20.44
CA GLU A 29 16.89 -35.14 19.85
C GLU A 29 16.05 -33.94 19.42
N VAL A 30 14.91 -34.19 18.76
CA VAL A 30 13.96 -33.13 18.35
C VAL A 30 13.44 -32.36 19.57
N ALA A 31 13.06 -33.06 20.65
CA ALA A 31 12.62 -32.42 21.89
C ALA A 31 13.73 -31.58 22.55
N GLY A 32 14.95 -32.07 22.51
CA GLY A 32 16.13 -31.31 22.96
C GLY A 32 16.38 -30.03 22.17
N GLY A 33 16.11 -30.06 20.87
CA GLY A 33 16.20 -28.91 19.99
C GLY A 33 15.18 -27.79 20.23
N LEU A 34 14.14 -28.03 21.06
CA LEU A 34 13.21 -26.98 21.47
C LEU A 34 13.82 -26.01 22.50
N ILE A 35 14.97 -26.33 23.07
CA ILE A 35 15.71 -25.43 23.95
C ILE A 35 16.51 -24.45 23.09
N PRO A 36 16.18 -23.13 23.10
CA PRO A 36 16.86 -22.17 22.26
C PRO A 36 18.34 -22.07 22.58
N SER A 37 19.21 -22.19 21.56
CA SER A 37 20.65 -21.95 21.66
C SER A 37 21.11 -21.14 20.44
N LEU A 38 21.97 -20.16 20.69
CA LEU A 38 22.60 -19.33 19.66
C LEU A 38 24.11 -19.40 19.84
N PRO A 39 24.79 -20.38 19.23
CA PRO A 39 26.19 -20.67 19.48
C PRO A 39 27.13 -19.54 18.98
N ASP A 40 26.78 -18.86 17.90
CA ASP A 40 27.62 -17.83 17.28
C ASP A 40 26.77 -16.71 16.62
N GLU A 41 27.46 -15.75 16.02
CA GLU A 41 26.84 -14.61 15.34
C GLU A 41 26.19 -14.99 14.01
N HIS A 42 26.70 -16.04 13.35
CA HIS A 42 26.13 -16.57 12.11
C HIS A 42 24.79 -17.26 12.38
N ALA A 43 24.69 -18.04 13.44
CA ALA A 43 23.42 -18.63 13.89
C ALA A 43 22.39 -17.54 14.26
N LEU A 44 22.84 -16.44 14.87
CA LEU A 44 21.96 -15.29 15.14
C LEU A 44 21.44 -14.65 13.86
N TYR A 45 22.29 -14.46 12.85
CA TYR A 45 21.91 -13.89 11.55
C TYR A 45 20.85 -14.76 10.85
N ILE A 46 21.08 -16.08 10.80
CA ILE A 46 20.12 -17.03 10.23
C ILE A 46 18.81 -17.05 11.01
N ALA A 47 18.86 -17.06 12.35
CA ALA A 47 17.66 -17.04 13.20
C ALA A 47 16.80 -15.78 12.95
N ILE A 48 17.43 -14.62 12.78
CA ILE A 48 16.74 -13.37 12.43
C ILE A 48 16.14 -13.46 11.02
N GLY A 49 16.84 -14.05 10.07
CA GLY A 49 16.31 -14.35 8.73
C GLY A 49 15.08 -15.23 8.80
N ILE A 50 15.08 -16.29 9.61
CA ILE A 50 13.92 -17.17 9.82
C ILE A 50 12.75 -16.41 10.43
N ILE A 51 12.99 -15.55 11.42
CA ILE A 51 11.95 -14.69 12.01
C ILE A 51 11.33 -13.77 10.95
N GLY A 52 12.16 -13.12 10.11
CA GLY A 52 11.71 -12.26 9.01
C GLY A 52 10.90 -13.01 7.96
N ALA A 53 11.32 -14.24 7.61
CA ALA A 53 10.63 -15.12 6.69
C ALA A 53 9.28 -15.61 7.25
N THR A 54 9.19 -15.83 8.56
CA THR A 54 7.99 -16.36 9.21
C THR A 54 6.94 -15.26 9.47
N VAL A 55 7.39 -14.11 9.99
CA VAL A 55 6.50 -13.00 10.37
C VAL A 55 6.75 -11.81 9.45
N MET A 56 6.29 -11.91 8.23
CA MET A 56 6.48 -10.86 7.21
C MET A 56 5.59 -9.65 7.50
N PRO A 57 6.12 -8.40 7.53
CA PRO A 57 5.33 -7.19 7.78
C PRO A 57 4.16 -7.02 6.81
N HIS A 58 4.38 -7.31 5.54
CA HIS A 58 3.37 -7.17 4.50
C HIS A 58 2.21 -8.18 4.64
N ASN A 59 2.41 -9.34 5.29
CA ASN A 59 1.34 -10.28 5.58
C ASN A 59 0.38 -9.74 6.64
N LEU A 60 0.84 -8.93 7.59
CA LEU A 60 -0.03 -8.24 8.57
C LEU A 60 -0.98 -7.27 7.85
N TYR A 61 -0.46 -6.50 6.88
CA TYR A 61 -1.27 -5.58 6.08
C TYR A 61 -2.23 -6.32 5.15
N LEU A 62 -1.75 -7.39 4.49
CA LEU A 62 -2.57 -8.25 3.63
C LEU A 62 -3.74 -8.86 4.40
N HIS A 63 -3.48 -9.46 5.57
CA HIS A 63 -4.51 -10.04 6.41
C HIS A 63 -5.56 -9.01 6.83
N SER A 64 -5.13 -7.84 7.29
CA SER A 64 -6.03 -6.75 7.66
C SER A 64 -6.91 -6.28 6.50
N ALA A 65 -6.35 -6.17 5.30
CA ALA A 65 -7.09 -5.77 4.11
C ALA A 65 -8.10 -6.84 3.66
N LEU A 66 -7.73 -8.12 3.70
CA LEU A 66 -8.62 -9.22 3.34
C LEU A 66 -9.81 -9.36 4.31
N VAL A 67 -9.62 -9.10 5.60
CA VAL A 67 -10.73 -9.10 6.56
C VAL A 67 -11.77 -8.03 6.22
N GLN A 68 -11.35 -6.88 5.70
CA GLN A 68 -12.27 -5.79 5.30
C GLN A 68 -13.15 -6.14 4.08
N THR A 69 -12.77 -7.14 3.28
CA THR A 69 -13.59 -7.59 2.14
C THR A 69 -14.76 -8.48 2.55
N ARG A 70 -14.79 -8.94 3.80
CA ARG A 70 -15.87 -9.79 4.34
C ARG A 70 -17.10 -8.94 4.64
N ASN A 71 -18.27 -9.42 4.25
CA ASN A 71 -19.54 -8.75 4.57
C ASN A 71 -19.93 -9.05 6.02
N ILE A 72 -19.58 -8.16 6.93
CA ILE A 72 -19.86 -8.26 8.37
C ILE A 72 -20.85 -7.16 8.71
N ALA A 73 -21.98 -7.53 9.33
CA ALA A 73 -22.97 -6.55 9.79
C ALA A 73 -22.37 -5.64 10.89
N ASP A 74 -22.85 -4.41 10.99
CA ASP A 74 -22.28 -3.38 11.87
C ASP A 74 -22.69 -3.51 13.34
N ASP A 75 -23.33 -4.64 13.73
CA ASP A 75 -23.70 -4.95 15.09
C ASP A 75 -22.55 -5.60 15.88
N GLU A 76 -22.59 -5.47 17.21
CA GLU A 76 -21.54 -5.98 18.10
C GLU A 76 -21.43 -7.51 18.06
N ASP A 77 -22.54 -8.23 17.97
CA ASP A 77 -22.56 -9.70 17.97
C ASP A 77 -21.95 -10.27 16.68
N SER A 78 -22.25 -9.69 15.54
CA SER A 78 -21.65 -10.08 14.26
C SER A 78 -20.15 -9.82 14.24
N LYS A 79 -19.70 -8.68 14.78
CA LYS A 79 -18.27 -8.38 14.95
C LYS A 79 -17.58 -9.36 15.89
N ARG A 80 -18.18 -9.73 17.01
CA ARG A 80 -17.65 -10.75 17.94
C ARG A 80 -17.51 -12.12 17.28
N LYS A 81 -18.51 -12.53 16.51
CA LYS A 81 -18.46 -13.79 15.75
C LYS A 81 -17.35 -13.75 14.70
N ALA A 82 -17.23 -12.64 13.96
CA ALA A 82 -16.18 -12.46 12.96
C ALA A 82 -14.78 -12.53 13.57
N ILE A 83 -14.54 -11.86 14.69
CA ILE A 83 -13.27 -11.92 15.43
C ILE A 83 -12.96 -13.35 15.89
N LYS A 84 -13.96 -14.07 16.44
CA LYS A 84 -13.77 -15.46 16.86
C LYS A 84 -13.38 -16.38 15.72
N TRP A 85 -14.08 -16.29 14.58
CA TRP A 85 -13.77 -17.11 13.42
C TRP A 85 -12.44 -16.74 12.78
N ASN A 86 -12.10 -15.47 12.75
CA ASN A 86 -10.79 -15.02 12.28
C ASN A 86 -9.65 -15.51 13.18
N PHE A 87 -9.87 -15.55 14.49
CA PHE A 87 -8.91 -16.12 15.43
C PHE A 87 -8.72 -17.64 15.23
N VAL A 88 -9.81 -18.39 15.04
CA VAL A 88 -9.75 -19.84 14.76
C VAL A 88 -9.01 -20.09 13.44
N ASP A 89 -9.37 -19.38 12.37
CA ASP A 89 -8.77 -19.46 11.04
C ASP A 89 -7.26 -19.20 11.12
N SER A 90 -6.86 -18.08 11.73
CA SER A 90 -5.45 -17.76 11.94
C SER A 90 -4.70 -18.78 12.79
N THR A 91 -5.33 -19.31 13.84
CA THR A 91 -4.71 -20.31 14.72
C THR A 91 -4.45 -21.60 13.94
N VAL A 92 -5.41 -22.08 13.16
CA VAL A 92 -5.25 -23.28 12.35
C VAL A 92 -4.17 -23.09 11.31
N ALA A 93 -4.22 -21.98 10.56
CA ALA A 93 -3.23 -21.68 9.50
C ALA A 93 -1.80 -21.57 10.07
N LEU A 94 -1.63 -20.86 11.19
CA LEU A 94 -0.30 -20.70 11.82
C LEU A 94 0.25 -22.00 12.41
N ASN A 95 -0.60 -22.89 12.95
CA ASN A 95 -0.15 -24.20 13.41
C ASN A 95 0.26 -25.12 12.26
N LEU A 96 -0.45 -25.06 11.12
CA LEU A 96 -0.01 -25.78 9.92
C LEU A 96 1.33 -25.24 9.39
N ALA A 97 1.51 -23.92 9.36
CA ALA A 97 2.77 -23.31 8.99
C ALA A 97 3.91 -23.67 9.95
N LEU A 98 3.65 -23.68 11.27
CA LEU A 98 4.62 -24.14 12.29
C LEU A 98 5.05 -25.57 12.02
N PHE A 99 4.10 -26.45 11.70
CA PHE A 99 4.41 -27.86 11.39
C PHE A 99 5.31 -27.98 10.15
N VAL A 100 5.01 -27.26 9.07
CA VAL A 100 5.83 -27.26 7.85
C VAL A 100 7.25 -26.74 8.12
N ASN A 101 7.35 -25.61 8.82
CA ASN A 101 8.65 -25.02 9.16
C ASN A 101 9.47 -25.95 10.06
N ALA A 102 8.84 -26.57 11.07
CA ALA A 102 9.48 -27.54 11.92
C ALA A 102 9.92 -28.81 11.14
N ALA A 103 9.09 -29.29 10.22
CA ALA A 103 9.43 -30.44 9.38
C ALA A 103 10.67 -30.17 8.52
N ILE A 104 10.78 -29.00 7.92
CA ILE A 104 11.96 -28.60 7.13
C ILE A 104 13.22 -28.56 8.00
N LEU A 105 13.15 -27.94 9.18
CA LEU A 105 14.30 -27.85 10.09
C LEU A 105 14.71 -29.25 10.63
N ILE A 106 13.74 -30.09 11.01
CA ILE A 106 14.00 -31.44 11.48
C ILE A 106 14.59 -32.31 10.35
N LEU A 107 14.08 -32.18 9.13
CA LEU A 107 14.60 -32.87 7.97
C LEU A 107 16.06 -32.47 7.74
N ALA A 108 16.35 -31.18 7.68
CA ALA A 108 17.70 -30.68 7.48
C ALA A 108 18.67 -31.14 8.60
N ALA A 109 18.25 -31.07 9.85
CA ALA A 109 19.05 -31.53 10.98
C ALA A 109 19.32 -33.04 10.94
N SER A 110 18.30 -33.85 10.63
CA SER A 110 18.41 -35.31 10.63
C SER A 110 19.15 -35.85 9.43
N VAL A 111 19.05 -35.20 8.26
CA VAL A 111 19.68 -35.67 7.01
C VAL A 111 21.09 -35.09 6.85
N PHE A 112 21.30 -33.82 7.06
CA PHE A 112 22.58 -33.18 6.78
C PHE A 112 23.44 -33.02 8.04
N HIS A 113 22.95 -32.35 9.08
CA HIS A 113 23.74 -32.06 10.28
C HIS A 113 24.23 -33.34 10.99
N LYS A 114 23.36 -34.35 11.13
CA LYS A 114 23.70 -35.63 11.77
C LYS A 114 24.76 -36.40 11.00
N ASN A 115 24.86 -36.20 9.68
CA ASN A 115 25.91 -36.78 8.83
C ASN A 115 27.19 -35.90 8.72
N GLY A 116 27.31 -34.87 9.56
CA GLY A 116 28.48 -33.99 9.60
C GLY A 116 28.56 -32.97 8.47
N MET A 117 27.50 -32.84 7.69
CA MET A 117 27.42 -31.88 6.59
C MET A 117 26.86 -30.56 7.08
N THR A 118 27.72 -29.71 7.65
CA THR A 118 27.33 -28.43 8.26
C THR A 118 27.45 -27.23 7.32
N GLU A 119 28.02 -27.41 6.13
CA GLU A 119 28.32 -26.34 5.17
C GLU A 119 27.33 -26.30 3.98
N ILE A 120 26.30 -27.15 3.98
CA ILE A 120 25.29 -27.17 2.91
C ILE A 120 24.42 -25.91 3.03
N ALA A 121 24.63 -24.96 2.13
CA ALA A 121 23.90 -23.71 2.07
C ALA A 121 22.99 -23.59 0.82
N GLY A 122 23.26 -24.38 -0.23
CA GLY A 122 22.57 -24.32 -1.50
C GLY A 122 21.33 -25.23 -1.55
N ILE A 123 20.24 -24.73 -2.13
CA ILE A 123 19.01 -25.52 -2.35
C ILE A 123 19.28 -26.68 -3.33
N GLU A 124 20.07 -26.42 -4.37
CA GLU A 124 20.48 -27.40 -5.39
C GLU A 124 21.33 -28.52 -4.78
N GLU A 125 22.24 -28.14 -3.90
CA GLU A 125 23.11 -29.08 -3.18
C GLU A 125 22.29 -29.93 -2.22
N ALA A 126 21.38 -29.34 -1.46
CA ALA A 126 20.45 -30.07 -0.60
C ALA A 126 19.61 -31.07 -1.40
N HIS A 127 19.07 -30.66 -2.55
CA HIS A 127 18.30 -31.51 -3.44
C HIS A 127 19.12 -32.71 -3.93
N ALA A 128 20.36 -32.49 -4.37
CA ALA A 128 21.24 -33.54 -4.88
C ALA A 128 21.64 -34.58 -3.81
N LEU A 129 21.74 -34.17 -2.55
CA LEU A 129 22.16 -34.99 -1.43
C LEU A 129 21.00 -35.76 -0.76
N LEU A 130 19.75 -35.41 -1.04
CA LEU A 130 18.58 -36.05 -0.40
C LEU A 130 18.48 -37.54 -0.75
N GLU A 131 18.65 -37.93 -2.02
CA GLU A 131 18.55 -39.34 -2.44
C GLU A 131 19.61 -40.21 -1.76
N PRO A 132 20.94 -39.91 -1.81
CA PRO A 132 21.94 -40.74 -1.20
C PRO A 132 21.87 -40.80 0.32
N LEU A 133 21.35 -39.74 0.99
CA LEU A 133 21.30 -39.70 2.44
C LEU A 133 20.02 -40.33 3.03
N VAL A 134 18.87 -40.13 2.36
CA VAL A 134 17.58 -40.67 2.78
C VAL A 134 17.37 -42.09 2.26
N GLY A 135 18.07 -42.48 1.18
CA GLY A 135 17.98 -43.79 0.56
C GLY A 135 16.68 -44.00 -0.24
N ILE A 136 16.01 -42.94 -0.65
CA ILE A 136 14.73 -43.00 -1.35
C ILE A 136 14.79 -42.15 -2.62
N GLN A 137 14.56 -42.75 -3.78
CA GLN A 137 14.60 -42.09 -5.10
C GLN A 137 13.56 -40.95 -5.24
N TRP A 138 12.47 -41.00 -4.48
CA TRP A 138 11.40 -39.99 -4.55
C TRP A 138 11.65 -38.74 -3.67
N ALA A 139 12.59 -38.80 -2.73
CA ALA A 139 12.84 -37.69 -1.81
C ALA A 139 13.22 -36.36 -2.54
N PRO A 140 14.13 -36.33 -3.50
CA PRO A 140 14.43 -35.12 -4.27
C PRO A 140 13.24 -34.59 -5.05
N ILE A 141 12.39 -35.49 -5.58
CA ILE A 141 11.20 -35.10 -6.34
C ILE A 141 10.17 -34.44 -5.42
N LEU A 142 9.92 -35.01 -4.24
CA LEU A 142 9.00 -34.42 -3.24
C LEU A 142 9.48 -33.04 -2.79
N PHE A 143 10.77 -32.92 -2.54
CA PHE A 143 11.39 -31.63 -2.17
C PHE A 143 11.22 -30.59 -3.29
N ALA A 144 11.51 -30.95 -4.55
CA ALA A 144 11.36 -30.07 -5.70
C ALA A 144 9.90 -29.64 -5.91
N VAL A 145 8.94 -30.57 -5.79
CA VAL A 145 7.50 -30.29 -5.89
C VAL A 145 7.05 -29.34 -4.77
N ALA A 146 7.50 -29.56 -3.54
CA ALA A 146 7.23 -28.68 -2.42
C ALA A 146 7.78 -27.26 -2.66
N LEU A 147 9.02 -27.17 -3.17
CA LEU A 147 9.68 -25.89 -3.47
C LEU A 147 8.97 -25.12 -4.58
N ILE A 148 8.55 -25.78 -5.66
CA ILE A 148 7.77 -25.17 -6.75
C ILE A 148 6.43 -24.68 -6.22
N ALA A 149 5.72 -25.48 -5.42
CA ALA A 149 4.45 -25.10 -4.82
C ALA A 149 4.60 -23.88 -3.88
N ALA A 150 5.66 -23.86 -3.06
CA ALA A 150 5.98 -22.74 -2.18
C ALA A 150 6.28 -21.47 -2.98
N GLY A 151 7.10 -21.56 -4.03
CA GLY A 151 7.44 -20.43 -4.90
C GLY A 151 6.21 -19.84 -5.60
N GLN A 152 5.31 -20.67 -6.12
CA GLN A 152 4.06 -20.23 -6.75
C GLN A 152 3.13 -19.54 -5.73
N SER A 153 2.94 -20.13 -4.56
CA SER A 153 2.12 -19.55 -3.50
C SER A 153 2.67 -18.18 -3.04
N SER A 154 3.98 -18.11 -2.81
CA SER A 154 4.67 -16.89 -2.37
C SER A 154 4.59 -15.77 -3.42
N THR A 155 4.72 -16.10 -4.72
CA THR A 155 4.61 -15.12 -5.81
C THR A 155 3.21 -14.48 -5.85
N VAL A 156 2.16 -15.28 -5.67
CA VAL A 156 0.77 -14.80 -5.67
C VAL A 156 0.51 -13.89 -4.47
N THR A 157 0.83 -14.35 -3.27
CA THR A 157 0.59 -13.62 -2.02
C THR A 157 1.45 -12.36 -1.92
N GLY A 158 2.72 -12.42 -2.31
CA GLY A 158 3.63 -11.28 -2.33
C GLY A 158 3.18 -10.18 -3.30
N THR A 159 2.70 -10.57 -4.51
CA THR A 159 2.15 -9.59 -5.46
C THR A 159 0.91 -8.89 -4.89
N LEU A 160 0.01 -9.63 -4.25
CA LEU A 160 -1.20 -9.08 -3.64
C LEU A 160 -0.87 -8.15 -2.47
N ALA A 161 0.06 -8.55 -1.62
CA ALA A 161 0.53 -7.74 -0.50
C ALA A 161 1.18 -6.42 -0.98
N GLY A 162 2.02 -6.49 -2.02
CA GLY A 162 2.60 -5.32 -2.65
C GLY A 162 1.56 -4.35 -3.22
N GLN A 163 0.48 -4.86 -3.81
CA GLN A 163 -0.63 -4.03 -4.28
C GLN A 163 -1.31 -3.28 -3.14
N ILE A 164 -1.61 -3.96 -2.03
CA ILE A 164 -2.27 -3.37 -0.86
C ILE A 164 -1.40 -2.28 -0.23
N VAL A 165 -0.09 -2.52 -0.10
CA VAL A 165 0.85 -1.53 0.42
C VAL A 165 0.91 -0.30 -0.49
N MET A 166 0.98 -0.49 -1.82
CA MET A 166 0.98 0.64 -2.76
C MET A 166 -0.31 1.45 -2.71
N GLU A 167 -1.47 0.80 -2.63
CA GLU A 167 -2.76 1.49 -2.53
C GLU A 167 -2.92 2.24 -1.21
N GLY A 168 -2.50 1.64 -0.11
CA GLY A 168 -2.66 2.21 1.23
C GLY A 168 -1.71 3.37 1.52
N TYR A 169 -0.44 3.27 1.12
CA TYR A 169 0.58 4.26 1.48
C TYR A 169 0.86 5.29 0.39
N LEU A 170 0.89 4.87 -0.88
CA LEU A 170 1.24 5.78 -1.97
C LEU A 170 0.03 6.47 -2.59
N GLN A 171 -1.20 6.01 -2.31
CA GLN A 171 -2.46 6.52 -2.87
C GLN A 171 -2.45 6.64 -4.40
N ILE A 172 -1.57 5.89 -5.07
CA ILE A 172 -1.40 5.91 -6.51
C ILE A 172 -2.54 5.10 -7.15
N ARG A 173 -3.47 5.78 -7.79
CA ARG A 173 -4.57 5.18 -8.54
C ARG A 173 -4.10 4.82 -9.95
N LEU A 174 -3.36 3.75 -10.09
CA LEU A 174 -2.95 3.20 -11.38
C LEU A 174 -3.97 2.17 -11.89
N ASN A 175 -4.05 2.02 -13.22
CA ASN A 175 -4.79 0.92 -13.82
C ASN A 175 -4.33 -0.42 -13.25
N PRO A 176 -5.24 -1.38 -12.95
CA PRO A 176 -4.89 -2.64 -12.28
C PRO A 176 -3.82 -3.47 -13.00
N TRP A 177 -3.74 -3.43 -14.31
CA TRP A 177 -2.70 -4.13 -15.07
C TRP A 177 -1.33 -3.46 -14.97
N LEU A 178 -1.28 -2.12 -15.05
CA LEU A 178 -0.03 -1.34 -14.95
C LEU A 178 0.55 -1.44 -13.54
N ARG A 179 -0.30 -1.38 -12.52
CA ARG A 179 0.09 -1.58 -11.13
C ARG A 179 0.73 -2.95 -10.90
N ARG A 180 0.10 -4.02 -11.45
CA ARG A 180 0.68 -5.39 -11.39
C ARG A 180 2.01 -5.49 -12.12
N LEU A 181 2.14 -4.82 -13.27
CA LEU A 181 3.39 -4.79 -14.03
C LEU A 181 4.50 -4.09 -13.24
N ILE A 182 4.23 -2.92 -12.67
CA ILE A 182 5.21 -2.15 -11.90
C ILE A 182 5.63 -2.91 -10.64
N THR A 183 4.69 -3.47 -9.85
CA THR A 183 5.02 -4.23 -8.64
C THR A 183 5.88 -5.45 -8.94
N ARG A 184 5.58 -6.16 -10.03
CA ARG A 184 6.40 -7.30 -10.46
C ARG A 184 7.76 -6.86 -10.98
N ALA A 185 7.83 -5.80 -11.78
CA ALA A 185 9.09 -5.27 -12.28
C ALA A 185 10.02 -4.80 -11.16
N VAL A 186 9.48 -4.09 -10.16
CA VAL A 186 10.24 -3.65 -8.97
C VAL A 186 10.80 -4.83 -8.18
N ALA A 187 10.12 -5.97 -8.14
CA ALA A 187 10.61 -7.17 -7.48
C ALA A 187 11.59 -7.98 -8.35
N ILE A 188 11.28 -8.15 -9.63
CA ILE A 188 12.04 -9.03 -10.54
C ILE A 188 13.34 -8.38 -11.01
N ILE A 189 13.31 -7.08 -11.34
CA ILE A 189 14.49 -6.41 -11.92
C ILE A 189 15.70 -6.41 -10.95
N PRO A 190 15.58 -6.03 -9.67
CA PRO A 190 16.70 -6.11 -8.76
C PRO A 190 17.21 -7.54 -8.56
N ALA A 191 16.33 -8.54 -8.44
CA ALA A 191 16.70 -9.92 -8.29
C ALA A 191 17.45 -10.42 -9.54
N PHE A 192 16.93 -10.14 -10.73
CA PHE A 192 17.57 -10.50 -12.00
C PHE A 192 18.94 -9.85 -12.15
N LEU A 193 19.06 -8.55 -11.85
CA LEU A 193 20.35 -7.85 -11.90
C LEU A 193 21.35 -8.42 -10.92
N THR A 194 20.92 -8.78 -9.72
CA THR A 194 21.82 -9.39 -8.72
C THR A 194 22.34 -10.75 -9.19
N ILE A 195 21.46 -11.61 -9.73
CA ILE A 195 21.87 -12.90 -10.28
C ILE A 195 22.84 -12.72 -11.46
N LEU A 196 22.54 -11.77 -12.35
CA LEU A 196 23.37 -11.48 -13.52
C LEU A 196 24.78 -10.98 -13.13
N LEU A 197 24.88 -10.15 -12.07
CA LEU A 197 26.13 -9.52 -11.65
C LEU A 197 26.93 -10.38 -10.67
N MET A 198 26.27 -11.15 -9.80
CA MET A 198 26.89 -11.88 -8.70
C MET A 198 26.94 -13.41 -8.92
N GLY A 199 26.20 -13.91 -9.92
CA GLY A 199 26.09 -15.34 -10.23
C GLY A 199 25.00 -16.05 -9.41
N GLU A 200 24.65 -17.26 -9.87
CA GLU A 200 23.58 -18.10 -9.26
C GLU A 200 23.98 -18.61 -7.86
N GLU A 201 25.29 -18.79 -7.60
CA GLU A 201 25.82 -19.23 -6.31
C GLU A 201 25.47 -18.31 -5.13
N LYS A 202 25.24 -17.00 -5.41
CA LYS A 202 24.87 -16.00 -4.41
C LYS A 202 23.37 -15.88 -4.17
N MET A 203 22.56 -16.67 -4.83
CA MET A 203 21.10 -16.59 -4.74
C MET A 203 20.60 -16.93 -3.31
N GLY A 204 21.20 -17.93 -2.68
CA GLY A 204 20.91 -18.30 -1.29
C GLY A 204 21.18 -17.16 -0.30
N ASP A 205 22.35 -16.54 -0.41
CA ASP A 205 22.77 -15.41 0.42
C ASP A 205 21.82 -14.21 0.23
N LEU A 206 21.43 -13.92 -1.01
CA LEU A 206 20.48 -12.85 -1.33
C LEU A 206 19.09 -13.13 -0.73
N LEU A 207 18.65 -14.39 -0.77
CA LEU A 207 17.38 -14.78 -0.17
C LEU A 207 17.39 -14.54 1.34
N ILE A 208 18.41 -15.01 2.05
CA ILE A 208 18.57 -14.80 3.50
C ILE A 208 18.66 -13.31 3.83
N PHE A 209 19.45 -12.55 3.10
CA PHE A 209 19.59 -11.10 3.27
C PHE A 209 18.26 -10.38 3.13
N SER A 210 17.44 -10.75 2.12
CA SER A 210 16.11 -10.18 1.94
C SER A 210 15.20 -10.42 3.15
N GLN A 211 15.25 -11.62 3.76
CA GLN A 211 14.46 -11.97 4.95
C GLN A 211 14.95 -11.21 6.20
N VAL A 212 16.23 -10.97 6.32
CA VAL A 212 16.81 -10.14 7.39
C VAL A 212 16.29 -8.71 7.29
N ILE A 213 16.26 -8.12 6.09
CA ILE A 213 15.65 -6.80 5.88
C ILE A 213 14.17 -6.78 6.29
N LEU A 214 13.40 -7.82 5.96
CA LEU A 214 12.01 -7.94 6.39
C LEU A 214 11.88 -8.02 7.91
N SER A 215 12.81 -8.71 8.59
CA SER A 215 12.83 -8.76 10.06
C SER A 215 13.06 -7.38 10.69
N ILE A 216 13.96 -6.57 10.12
CA ILE A 216 14.20 -5.19 10.58
C ILE A 216 12.95 -4.34 10.42
N GLN A 217 12.23 -4.50 9.30
CA GLN A 217 10.99 -3.76 9.04
C GLN A 217 9.84 -4.17 9.97
N LEU A 218 9.89 -5.35 10.54
CA LEU A 218 8.81 -5.93 11.36
C LEU A 218 8.44 -5.06 12.57
N ALA A 219 9.43 -4.44 13.22
CA ALA A 219 9.20 -3.54 14.35
C ALA A 219 8.33 -2.33 13.96
N PHE A 220 8.55 -1.79 12.75
CA PHE A 220 7.77 -0.65 12.22
C PHE A 220 6.31 -1.01 11.90
N ALA A 221 6.01 -2.29 11.69
CA ALA A 221 4.63 -2.77 11.50
C ALA A 221 3.96 -3.11 12.83
N ILE A 222 4.64 -3.83 13.73
CA ILE A 222 4.06 -4.35 14.97
C ILE A 222 3.80 -3.24 16.00
N ILE A 223 4.73 -2.28 16.16
CA ILE A 223 4.58 -1.22 17.17
C ILE A 223 3.30 -0.40 16.94
N PRO A 224 3.03 0.15 15.74
CA PRO A 224 1.78 0.85 15.48
C PRO A 224 0.53 -0.06 15.59
N LEU A 225 0.65 -1.34 15.22
CA LEU A 225 -0.44 -2.30 15.34
C LEU A 225 -0.84 -2.52 16.80
N ILE A 226 0.13 -2.79 17.69
CA ILE A 226 -0.12 -2.95 19.13
C ILE A 226 -0.78 -1.70 19.70
N TYR A 227 -0.27 -0.53 19.32
CA TYR A 227 -0.87 0.75 19.73
C TYR A 227 -2.33 0.87 19.26
N ALA A 228 -2.61 0.58 17.99
CA ALA A 228 -3.95 0.70 17.42
C ALA A 228 -4.96 -0.21 18.13
N VAL A 229 -4.63 -1.50 18.36
CA VAL A 229 -5.54 -2.47 18.97
C VAL A 229 -5.65 -2.33 20.50
N SER A 230 -4.71 -1.63 21.16
CA SER A 230 -4.76 -1.33 22.59
C SER A 230 -5.47 -0.02 22.93
N HIS A 231 -5.79 0.81 21.91
CA HIS A 231 -6.37 2.13 22.13
C HIS A 231 -7.89 2.06 22.34
N LYS A 232 -8.32 2.33 23.58
CA LYS A 232 -9.71 2.15 24.02
C LYS A 232 -10.71 3.06 23.28
N GLU A 233 -10.31 4.28 22.93
CA GLU A 233 -11.16 5.23 22.21
C GLU A 233 -11.49 4.77 20.78
N ARG A 234 -10.62 3.95 20.16
CA ARG A 234 -10.81 3.41 18.81
C ARG A 234 -11.48 2.05 18.79
N MET A 235 -11.04 1.18 19.70
CA MET A 235 -11.48 -0.22 19.73
C MET A 235 -12.72 -0.44 20.63
N GLY A 236 -13.05 0.52 21.51
CA GLY A 236 -14.20 0.39 22.39
C GLY A 236 -14.17 -0.91 23.18
N VAL A 237 -15.24 -1.69 23.03
CA VAL A 237 -15.41 -3.01 23.69
C VAL A 237 -14.49 -4.09 23.12
N PHE A 238 -13.88 -3.87 21.94
CA PHE A 238 -12.97 -4.82 21.28
C PHE A 238 -11.50 -4.59 21.62
N THR A 239 -11.19 -3.71 22.56
CA THR A 239 -9.81 -3.48 23.03
C THR A 239 -9.21 -4.79 23.55
N ILE A 240 -7.97 -5.11 23.16
CA ILE A 240 -7.27 -6.31 23.59
C ILE A 240 -7.01 -6.29 25.10
N LYS A 241 -6.96 -7.51 25.71
CA LYS A 241 -6.75 -7.66 27.15
C LYS A 241 -5.34 -7.21 27.56
N PRO A 242 -5.15 -6.64 28.77
CA PRO A 242 -3.85 -6.12 29.21
C PRO A 242 -2.71 -7.13 29.16
N TRP A 243 -2.97 -8.40 29.50
CA TRP A 243 -1.94 -9.44 29.44
C TRP A 243 -1.45 -9.72 28.03
N LEU A 244 -2.34 -9.59 27.00
CA LEU A 244 -1.95 -9.71 25.60
C LEU A 244 -1.08 -8.52 25.17
N ILE A 245 -1.36 -7.32 25.67
CA ILE A 245 -0.52 -6.14 25.43
C ILE A 245 0.89 -6.39 25.97
N ILE A 246 0.97 -6.85 27.24
CA ILE A 246 2.27 -7.14 27.88
C ILE A 246 3.04 -8.20 27.08
N LEU A 247 2.38 -9.30 26.73
CA LEU A 247 3.01 -10.37 25.94
C LEU A 247 3.49 -9.87 24.59
N SER A 248 2.66 -9.09 23.87
CA SER A 248 3.02 -8.51 22.56
C SER A 248 4.21 -7.55 22.67
N VAL A 249 4.25 -6.73 23.72
CA VAL A 249 5.37 -5.82 23.98
C VAL A 249 6.65 -6.60 24.28
N ILE A 250 6.59 -7.66 25.10
CA ILE A 250 7.77 -8.50 25.42
C ILE A 250 8.31 -9.14 24.13
N VAL A 251 7.43 -9.77 23.34
CA VAL A 251 7.85 -10.42 22.07
C VAL A 251 8.45 -9.38 21.10
N THR A 252 7.82 -8.23 20.96
CA THR A 252 8.31 -7.15 20.10
C THR A 252 9.65 -6.61 20.60
N ALA A 253 9.82 -6.43 21.90
CA ALA A 253 11.09 -6.00 22.49
C ALA A 253 12.22 -7.01 22.26
N LEU A 254 11.92 -8.31 22.35
CA LEU A 254 12.88 -9.38 22.05
C LEU A 254 13.32 -9.34 20.59
N ILE A 255 12.37 -9.28 19.66
CA ILE A 255 12.66 -9.19 18.21
C ILE A 255 13.50 -7.93 17.91
N LEU A 256 13.10 -6.78 18.46
CA LEU A 256 13.79 -5.53 18.28
C LEU A 256 15.24 -5.61 18.83
N PHE A 257 15.43 -6.19 20.00
CA PHE A 257 16.76 -6.40 20.60
C PHE A 257 17.65 -7.25 19.70
N LEU A 258 17.15 -8.38 19.19
CA LEU A 258 17.89 -9.25 18.30
C LEU A 258 18.28 -8.53 16.99
N ASN A 259 17.33 -7.80 16.39
CA ASN A 259 17.58 -7.03 15.17
C ASN A 259 18.62 -5.90 15.40
N ILE A 260 18.52 -5.16 16.51
CA ILE A 260 19.50 -4.11 16.85
C ILE A 260 20.89 -4.72 17.04
N LYS A 261 21.01 -5.83 17.79
CA LYS A 261 22.27 -6.52 17.99
C LYS A 261 22.91 -6.92 16.66
N MET A 262 22.12 -7.52 15.76
CA MET A 262 22.60 -7.93 14.44
C MET A 262 23.04 -6.72 13.60
N VAL A 263 22.20 -5.69 13.49
CA VAL A 263 22.50 -4.48 12.69
C VAL A 263 23.77 -3.79 13.20
N VAL A 264 23.97 -3.74 14.51
CA VAL A 264 25.17 -3.16 15.11
C VAL A 264 26.40 -4.01 14.77
N ASN A 265 26.34 -5.35 14.94
CA ASN A 265 27.44 -6.25 14.66
C ASN A 265 27.87 -6.20 13.19
N GLU A 266 26.89 -6.29 12.26
CA GLU A 266 27.13 -6.18 10.82
C GLU A 266 27.72 -4.81 10.45
N SER A 267 27.20 -3.75 11.02
CA SER A 267 27.73 -2.39 10.78
C SER A 267 29.16 -2.24 11.25
N ILE A 268 29.50 -2.79 12.43
CA ILE A 268 30.88 -2.79 12.95
C ILE A 268 31.81 -3.61 12.03
N SER A 269 31.35 -4.76 11.53
CA SER A 269 32.09 -5.60 10.60
C SER A 269 32.39 -4.84 9.30
N ILE A 270 31.35 -4.21 8.71
CA ILE A 270 31.51 -3.42 7.48
C ILE A 270 32.44 -2.24 7.69
N ILE A 271 32.33 -1.51 8.81
CA ILE A 271 33.20 -0.36 9.11
C ILE A 271 34.68 -0.80 9.29
N ARG A 272 34.92 -1.95 9.94
CA ARG A 272 36.27 -2.49 10.13
C ARG A 272 36.90 -3.00 8.83
N SER A 273 36.11 -3.55 7.93
CA SER A 273 36.57 -4.06 6.63
C SER A 273 36.60 -2.98 5.54
N ALA A 274 36.04 -1.79 5.80
CA ALA A 274 35.96 -0.72 4.85
C ALA A 274 37.33 -0.14 4.48
N GLN A 275 37.69 -0.21 3.20
CA GLN A 275 38.90 0.41 2.66
C GLN A 275 38.74 1.92 2.43
N SER A 276 37.53 2.46 2.52
CA SER A 276 37.23 3.86 2.25
C SER A 276 36.35 4.47 3.37
N ALA A 277 36.73 5.67 3.82
CA ALA A 277 35.97 6.43 4.82
C ALA A 277 34.54 6.71 4.42
N TRP A 278 34.21 6.80 3.11
CA TRP A 278 32.86 7.01 2.61
C TRP A 278 31.90 5.89 2.96
N ILE A 279 32.38 4.63 2.95
CA ILE A 279 31.56 3.47 3.33
C ILE A 279 31.17 3.59 4.79
N SER A 280 32.11 3.91 5.66
CA SER A 280 31.84 4.10 7.09
C SER A 280 30.85 5.25 7.35
N ILE A 281 30.98 6.35 6.62
CA ILE A 281 30.01 7.48 6.71
C ILE A 281 28.61 7.06 6.28
N LEU A 282 28.46 6.32 5.16
CA LEU A 282 27.18 5.84 4.69
C LEU A 282 26.51 4.87 5.67
N VAL A 283 27.30 3.96 6.28
CA VAL A 283 26.80 3.03 7.30
C VAL A 283 26.29 3.78 8.53
N ILE A 284 27.08 4.73 9.04
CA ILE A 284 26.70 5.55 10.20
C ILE A 284 25.45 6.38 9.90
N LEU A 285 25.36 6.98 8.71
CA LEU A 285 24.19 7.74 8.29
C LEU A 285 22.95 6.84 8.20
N GLY A 286 23.10 5.64 7.64
CA GLY A 286 22.02 4.64 7.56
C GLY A 286 21.52 4.22 8.95
N LEU A 287 22.44 3.97 9.90
CA LEU A 287 22.10 3.66 11.29
C LEU A 287 21.36 4.82 11.96
N LEU A 288 21.81 6.05 11.73
CA LEU A 288 21.18 7.25 12.28
C LEU A 288 19.74 7.40 11.76
N ILE A 289 19.56 7.24 10.46
CA ILE A 289 18.22 7.28 9.82
C ILE A 289 17.32 6.20 10.41
N LEU A 290 17.81 4.96 10.51
CA LEU A 290 17.03 3.85 11.07
C LEU A 290 16.64 4.11 12.53
N ALA A 291 17.56 4.62 13.34
CA ALA A 291 17.31 4.99 14.74
C ALA A 291 16.26 6.11 14.86
N ILE A 292 16.37 7.16 14.04
CA ILE A 292 15.37 8.25 14.00
C ILE A 292 14.01 7.74 13.61
N LEU A 293 13.91 6.91 12.55
CA LEU A 293 12.66 6.32 12.11
C LEU A 293 12.04 5.44 13.21
N LEU A 294 12.84 4.65 13.91
CA LEU A 294 12.38 3.82 15.01
C LEU A 294 11.83 4.67 16.17
N LEU A 295 12.57 5.71 16.57
CA LEU A 295 12.13 6.64 17.61
C LEU A 295 10.83 7.35 17.18
N LEU A 296 10.73 7.82 15.94
CA LEU A 296 9.50 8.40 15.42
C LEU A 296 8.34 7.40 15.48
N THR A 297 8.55 6.14 15.13
CA THR A 297 7.51 5.10 15.19
C THR A 297 7.04 4.85 16.61
N ILE A 298 7.94 4.79 17.59
CA ILE A 298 7.61 4.59 19.00
C ILE A 298 6.87 5.81 19.58
N PHE A 299 7.33 7.02 19.27
CA PHE A 299 6.77 8.26 19.84
C PHE A 299 5.64 8.87 19.02
N TYR A 300 5.39 8.40 17.79
CA TYR A 300 4.31 8.87 16.93
C TYR A 300 2.93 8.93 17.62
N PRO A 301 2.53 7.95 18.42
CA PRO A 301 1.26 7.99 19.13
C PRO A 301 1.13 9.19 20.08
N LEU A 302 2.23 9.58 20.74
CA LEU A 302 2.24 10.72 21.66
C LEU A 302 2.10 12.05 20.91
N ILE A 303 2.72 12.15 19.74
CA ILE A 303 2.64 13.34 18.86
C ILE A 303 1.22 13.48 18.30
N ARG A 304 0.63 12.38 17.84
CA ARG A 304 -0.70 12.34 17.24
C ARG A 304 -1.82 12.65 18.25
N LYS A 305 -1.72 12.18 19.47
CA LYS A 305 -2.70 12.47 20.54
C LYS A 305 -2.88 13.98 20.77
N LYS A 306 -1.80 14.77 20.58
CA LYS A 306 -1.83 16.21 20.64
C LYS A 306 -2.53 16.83 19.42
N GLN A 307 -2.44 16.21 18.27
CA GLN A 307 -3.03 16.67 17.01
C GLN A 307 -4.52 16.31 16.89
N GLU A 308 -4.93 15.12 17.34
CA GLU A 308 -6.34 14.69 17.35
C GLU A 308 -7.20 15.56 18.29
N ARG A 309 -6.67 15.98 19.43
CA ARG A 309 -7.33 16.97 20.29
C ARG A 309 -7.54 18.33 19.60
N ARG A 310 -6.72 18.65 18.61
CA ARG A 310 -6.83 19.86 17.79
C ARG A 310 -7.86 19.72 16.66
N ILE A 311 -8.03 18.50 16.13
CA ILE A 311 -8.96 18.18 15.04
C ILE A 311 -10.39 17.97 15.56
N GLN A 312 -10.58 17.44 16.78
CA GLN A 312 -11.90 17.36 17.41
C GLN A 312 -12.58 18.72 17.61
N GLY A 313 -11.78 19.81 17.63
CA GLY A 313 -12.32 21.18 17.59
C GLY A 313 -12.77 21.65 16.21
N LEU A 314 -12.43 20.94 15.13
CA LEU A 314 -12.75 21.33 13.75
C LEU A 314 -14.04 20.69 13.20
N HIS A 315 -14.58 19.67 13.85
CA HIS A 315 -15.85 19.04 13.52
C HIS A 315 -16.88 19.25 14.64
N GLN A 316 -17.06 20.48 15.07
CA GLN A 316 -18.26 20.83 15.84
C GLN A 316 -19.44 20.73 14.88
N ILE A 317 -20.39 19.85 15.18
CA ILE A 317 -21.70 19.88 14.55
C ILE A 317 -22.23 21.30 14.78
N PRO A 318 -22.54 22.09 13.74
CA PRO A 318 -23.09 23.40 13.95
C PRO A 318 -24.38 23.25 14.76
N GLU A 319 -24.45 23.85 15.93
CA GLU A 319 -25.63 23.79 16.80
C GLU A 319 -26.89 24.40 16.13
N ASN A 320 -26.72 25.15 15.02
CA ASN A 320 -27.79 25.74 14.23
C ASN A 320 -27.48 25.56 12.73
N ILE A 321 -27.99 24.52 12.12
CA ILE A 321 -28.08 24.45 10.65
C ILE A 321 -29.25 25.33 10.22
N GLN A 322 -28.98 26.53 9.76
CA GLN A 322 -30.00 27.36 9.10
C GLN A 322 -30.20 26.84 7.67
N LEU A 323 -31.29 26.15 7.47
CA LEU A 323 -31.73 25.75 6.13
C LEU A 323 -32.45 26.93 5.47
N HIS A 324 -31.89 27.46 4.41
CA HIS A 324 -32.50 28.47 3.57
C HIS A 324 -33.23 27.78 2.41
N PHE A 325 -34.53 27.66 2.51
CA PHE A 325 -35.37 27.12 1.43
C PHE A 325 -35.83 28.28 0.52
N GLY A 326 -35.70 28.10 -0.80
CA GLY A 326 -36.32 28.97 -1.79
C GLY A 326 -35.53 30.21 -2.23
N VAL A 327 -34.21 30.24 -2.01
CA VAL A 327 -33.35 31.25 -2.65
C VAL A 327 -32.64 30.56 -3.82
N GLY A 328 -33.13 30.82 -5.03
CA GLY A 328 -32.45 30.36 -6.25
C GLY A 328 -31.05 30.99 -6.40
N TYR A 329 -30.22 30.41 -7.23
CA TYR A 329 -28.89 30.96 -7.55
C TYR A 329 -29.03 32.29 -8.31
N LYS A 330 -28.27 33.31 -7.92
CA LYS A 330 -28.26 34.61 -8.61
C LYS A 330 -27.35 34.59 -9.83
N THR A 331 -26.18 33.97 -9.68
CA THR A 331 -25.16 33.90 -10.74
C THR A 331 -24.65 32.49 -10.90
N ILE A 332 -24.88 31.85 -12.03
CA ILE A 332 -24.43 30.51 -12.39
C ILE A 332 -23.36 30.62 -13.46
N VAL A 333 -22.19 30.04 -13.23
CA VAL A 333 -21.11 29.93 -14.21
C VAL A 333 -21.09 28.54 -14.81
N LEU A 334 -21.19 28.44 -16.14
CA LEU A 334 -21.13 27.20 -16.92
C LEU A 334 -19.80 27.14 -17.65
N ALA A 335 -18.88 26.27 -17.19
CA ALA A 335 -17.59 26.13 -17.83
C ALA A 335 -17.68 25.11 -18.99
N LEU A 336 -17.38 25.59 -20.19
CA LEU A 336 -17.50 24.87 -21.45
C LEU A 336 -16.10 24.64 -22.05
N ASP A 337 -15.96 23.53 -22.78
CA ASP A 337 -14.71 23.19 -23.46
C ASP A 337 -14.91 22.93 -24.96
N PHE A 338 -16.07 23.24 -25.48
CA PHE A 338 -16.50 23.02 -26.86
C PHE A 338 -16.51 21.54 -27.25
N GLY A 339 -16.69 20.68 -26.25
CA GLY A 339 -16.75 19.24 -26.41
C GLY A 339 -18.19 18.69 -26.51
N PRO A 340 -18.33 17.39 -26.79
CA PRO A 340 -19.65 16.74 -26.94
C PRO A 340 -20.49 16.75 -25.67
N LYS A 341 -19.90 17.10 -24.52
CA LYS A 341 -20.59 17.16 -23.23
C LYS A 341 -21.12 18.55 -22.87
N ASP A 342 -20.83 19.58 -23.64
CA ASP A 342 -21.32 20.93 -23.39
C ASP A 342 -22.85 20.98 -23.32
N ALA A 343 -23.55 20.22 -24.17
CA ALA A 343 -24.98 20.12 -24.12
C ALA A 343 -25.49 19.60 -22.74
N ILE A 344 -24.75 18.72 -22.08
CA ILE A 344 -25.10 18.21 -20.77
C ILE A 344 -24.84 19.28 -19.71
N VAL A 345 -23.70 19.98 -19.79
CA VAL A 345 -23.36 21.09 -18.88
C VAL A 345 -24.42 22.21 -18.97
N LEU A 346 -24.77 22.62 -20.19
CA LEU A 346 -25.79 23.63 -20.43
C LEU A 346 -27.14 23.19 -19.87
N ASN A 347 -27.63 21.99 -20.20
CA ASN A 347 -28.91 21.49 -19.73
C ASN A 347 -28.96 21.35 -18.20
N GLN A 348 -27.92 20.87 -17.56
CA GLN A 348 -27.88 20.73 -16.10
C GLN A 348 -27.77 22.08 -15.39
N GLY A 349 -27.02 23.01 -15.95
CA GLY A 349 -26.90 24.36 -15.43
C GLY A 349 -28.18 25.18 -15.56
N LEU A 350 -28.83 25.12 -16.73
CA LEU A 350 -30.10 25.82 -16.96
C LEU A 350 -31.26 25.28 -16.10
N ARG A 351 -31.23 23.99 -15.73
CA ARG A 351 -32.20 23.42 -14.77
C ARG A 351 -32.08 24.03 -13.36
N GLN A 352 -30.94 24.61 -13.01
CA GLN A 352 -30.73 25.28 -11.74
C GLN A 352 -31.04 26.78 -11.80
N ALA A 353 -31.26 27.34 -13.00
CA ALA A 353 -31.54 28.73 -13.22
C ALA A 353 -33.06 29.04 -13.05
N GLU A 354 -33.35 30.13 -12.35
CA GLU A 354 -34.68 30.71 -12.23
C GLU A 354 -34.77 31.95 -13.16
N THR A 355 -35.93 32.57 -13.25
CA THR A 355 -36.23 33.68 -14.19
C THR A 355 -35.29 34.90 -14.00
N ASN A 356 -34.74 35.08 -12.80
CA ASN A 356 -33.82 36.18 -12.46
C ASN A 356 -32.37 35.75 -12.32
N THR A 357 -32.03 34.51 -12.69
CA THR A 357 -30.68 34.00 -12.60
C THR A 357 -29.84 34.49 -13.78
N ARG A 358 -28.70 35.09 -13.50
CA ARG A 358 -27.70 35.43 -14.51
C ARG A 358 -26.84 34.23 -14.81
N VAL A 359 -26.90 33.74 -16.03
CA VAL A 359 -26.09 32.61 -16.51
C VAL A 359 -24.88 33.13 -17.27
N ILE A 360 -23.69 32.62 -16.94
CA ILE A 360 -22.43 33.03 -17.58
C ILE A 360 -21.76 31.84 -18.21
N LEU A 361 -21.60 31.89 -19.52
CA LEU A 361 -20.85 30.90 -20.30
C LEU A 361 -19.36 31.23 -20.20
N LEU A 362 -18.57 30.32 -19.66
CA LEU A 362 -17.15 30.51 -19.49
C LEU A 362 -16.36 29.49 -20.33
N HIS A 363 -15.45 29.98 -21.17
CA HIS A 363 -14.42 29.15 -21.79
C HIS A 363 -13.04 29.69 -21.48
N VAL A 364 -12.03 28.80 -21.32
CA VAL A 364 -10.64 29.18 -21.01
C VAL A 364 -9.72 28.71 -22.13
N VAL A 365 -9.12 29.66 -22.84
CA VAL A 365 -8.15 29.43 -23.90
C VAL A 365 -6.78 29.09 -23.29
N GLU A 366 -6.28 27.89 -23.55
CA GLU A 366 -5.02 27.36 -22.98
C GLU A 366 -3.84 27.38 -23.97
N SER A 367 -3.87 28.18 -25.04
CA SER A 367 -2.76 28.22 -25.99
C SER A 367 -1.44 28.66 -25.31
N ALA A 368 -0.30 28.21 -25.86
CA ALA A 368 1.02 28.61 -25.36
C ALA A 368 1.22 30.12 -25.35
N ALA A 369 0.60 30.82 -26.31
CA ALA A 369 0.61 32.25 -26.44
C ALA A 369 -0.33 32.93 -25.41
N ALA A 370 -1.49 32.35 -25.14
CA ALA A 370 -2.40 32.83 -24.09
C ALA A 370 -1.76 32.76 -22.68
N LYS A 371 -0.91 31.77 -22.43
CA LYS A 371 -0.15 31.64 -21.17
C LYS A 371 0.91 32.75 -20.99
N LEU A 372 1.43 33.29 -22.05
CA LEU A 372 2.50 34.31 -22.03
C LEU A 372 1.98 35.75 -22.13
N LEU A 373 0.94 36.01 -22.88
CA LEU A 373 0.48 37.36 -23.28
C LEU A 373 -0.92 37.69 -22.74
N GLY A 374 -1.66 36.74 -22.19
CA GLY A 374 -2.99 36.94 -21.60
C GLY A 374 -4.00 37.58 -22.61
N SER A 375 -4.88 38.45 -22.09
CA SER A 375 -5.94 39.10 -22.90
C SER A 375 -5.48 40.06 -24.02
N LYS A 376 -4.19 40.21 -24.23
CA LYS A 376 -3.64 41.07 -25.32
C LYS A 376 -3.48 40.35 -26.63
N LEU A 377 -3.91 39.09 -26.73
CA LEU A 377 -3.78 38.30 -27.95
C LEU A 377 -5.04 38.43 -28.81
N ALA A 378 -4.89 39.00 -29.97
CA ALA A 378 -5.78 38.82 -31.11
C ALA A 378 -5.34 37.52 -31.80
N ASP A 379 -5.76 36.35 -31.28
CA ASP A 379 -5.43 35.05 -31.87
C ASP A 379 -6.68 34.51 -32.56
N ILE A 380 -6.50 33.89 -33.72
CA ILE A 380 -7.59 33.29 -34.51
C ILE A 380 -8.41 32.28 -33.68
N GLU A 381 -7.74 31.58 -32.75
CA GLU A 381 -8.39 30.63 -31.83
C GLU A 381 -9.34 31.34 -30.87
N ALA A 382 -8.91 32.44 -30.26
CA ALA A 382 -9.74 33.22 -29.33
C ALA A 382 -10.95 33.86 -30.04
N GLU A 383 -10.82 34.30 -31.29
CA GLU A 383 -11.95 34.82 -32.08
C GLU A 383 -12.97 33.73 -32.45
N GLN A 384 -12.51 32.50 -32.74
CA GLN A 384 -13.39 31.37 -33.00
C GLN A 384 -14.12 30.93 -31.74
N ASP A 385 -13.43 30.86 -30.61
CA ASP A 385 -14.00 30.50 -29.33
C ASP A 385 -15.04 31.52 -28.85
N GLU A 386 -14.77 32.81 -29.07
CA GLU A 386 -15.73 33.87 -28.79
C GLU A 386 -17.00 33.77 -29.67
N LEU A 387 -16.80 33.45 -30.95
CA LEU A 387 -17.92 33.27 -31.90
C LEU A 387 -18.82 32.09 -31.47
N GLN A 388 -18.22 31.03 -30.99
CA GLN A 388 -18.94 29.85 -30.51
C GLN A 388 -19.69 30.11 -29.21
N LEU A 389 -19.11 30.86 -28.29
CA LEU A 389 -19.81 31.34 -27.09
C LEU A 389 -21.00 32.22 -27.44
N LYS A 390 -20.87 33.11 -28.40
CA LYS A 390 -21.98 33.96 -28.89
C LYS A 390 -23.11 33.13 -29.50
N GLN A 391 -22.80 32.05 -30.20
CA GLN A 391 -23.80 31.15 -30.74
C GLN A 391 -24.57 30.43 -29.59
N TYR A 392 -23.88 29.94 -28.59
CA TYR A 392 -24.52 29.34 -27.40
C TYR A 392 -25.36 30.37 -26.62
N GLN A 393 -24.85 31.60 -26.48
CA GLN A 393 -25.61 32.69 -25.86
C GLN A 393 -26.94 32.92 -26.60
N GLN A 394 -26.92 33.09 -27.91
CA GLN A 394 -28.13 33.33 -28.73
C GLN A 394 -29.16 32.17 -28.60
N LEU A 395 -28.67 30.93 -28.58
CA LEU A 395 -29.55 29.76 -28.41
C LEU A 395 -30.27 29.77 -27.05
N ILE A 396 -29.56 30.16 -26.00
CA ILE A 396 -30.10 30.13 -24.63
C ILE A 396 -30.98 31.37 -24.36
N GLU A 397 -30.62 32.54 -24.92
CA GLU A 397 -31.45 33.75 -24.86
C GLU A 397 -32.80 33.54 -25.59
N ALA A 398 -32.85 32.76 -26.67
CA ALA A 398 -34.09 32.42 -27.36
C ALA A 398 -35.05 31.58 -26.50
N GLU A 399 -34.53 30.87 -25.48
CA GLU A 399 -35.32 30.14 -24.48
C GLU A 399 -35.74 31.02 -23.28
N GLY A 400 -35.38 32.32 -23.28
CA GLY A 400 -35.81 33.30 -22.29
C GLY A 400 -34.91 33.47 -21.08
N TYR A 401 -33.69 32.95 -21.10
CA TYR A 401 -32.72 33.11 -20.01
C TYR A 401 -31.85 34.37 -20.22
N GLN A 402 -31.39 34.96 -19.11
CA GLN A 402 -30.37 36.04 -19.14
C GLN A 402 -28.98 35.43 -19.17
N VAL A 403 -28.30 35.54 -20.30
CA VAL A 403 -27.01 34.88 -20.52
C VAL A 403 -25.95 35.87 -20.97
N ASP A 404 -24.81 35.85 -20.29
CA ASP A 404 -23.60 36.53 -20.70
C ASP A 404 -22.50 35.46 -21.00
N TYR A 405 -21.42 35.89 -21.65
CA TYR A 405 -20.26 35.02 -21.85
C TYR A 405 -18.97 35.71 -21.41
N LYS A 406 -17.96 34.89 -21.07
CA LYS A 406 -16.63 35.37 -20.71
C LYS A 406 -15.56 34.40 -21.20
N LEU A 407 -14.50 34.95 -21.83
CA LEU A 407 -13.29 34.21 -22.18
C LEU A 407 -12.24 34.42 -21.08
N GLY A 408 -11.67 33.31 -20.58
CA GLY A 408 -10.50 33.29 -19.73
C GLY A 408 -9.24 32.92 -20.54
N PHE A 409 -8.06 33.28 -20.03
CA PHE A 409 -6.78 33.03 -20.74
C PHE A 409 -5.74 32.45 -19.78
N GLY A 410 -5.11 31.36 -20.17
CA GLY A 410 -4.00 30.79 -19.41
C GLY A 410 -4.30 29.49 -18.69
N ASN A 411 -3.99 29.39 -17.38
CA ASN A 411 -4.23 28.16 -16.63
C ASN A 411 -5.71 28.01 -16.28
N ARG A 412 -6.33 26.92 -16.75
CA ARG A 412 -7.77 26.63 -16.61
C ARG A 412 -8.27 26.72 -15.15
N VAL A 413 -7.55 26.12 -14.21
CA VAL A 413 -7.95 26.10 -12.79
C VAL A 413 -7.92 27.49 -12.18
N GLN A 414 -6.83 28.22 -12.40
CA GLN A 414 -6.65 29.58 -11.87
C GLN A 414 -7.65 30.55 -12.46
N GLU A 415 -7.91 30.45 -13.76
CA GLU A 415 -8.77 31.37 -14.47
C GLU A 415 -10.25 31.13 -14.16
N ILE A 416 -10.71 29.89 -14.09
CA ILE A 416 -12.06 29.56 -13.61
C ILE A 416 -12.26 30.10 -12.21
N THR A 417 -11.30 29.86 -11.30
CA THR A 417 -11.38 30.34 -9.91
C THR A 417 -11.46 31.87 -9.85
N ARG A 418 -10.59 32.58 -10.59
CA ARG A 418 -10.55 34.02 -10.65
C ARG A 418 -11.87 34.61 -11.16
N ILE A 419 -12.39 34.07 -12.26
CA ILE A 419 -13.64 34.56 -12.87
C ILE A 419 -14.86 34.28 -11.99
N CYS A 420 -14.96 33.11 -11.37
CA CYS A 420 -16.02 32.84 -10.42
C CYS A 420 -16.01 33.79 -9.21
N GLN A 421 -14.85 34.14 -8.71
CA GLN A 421 -14.70 35.12 -7.62
C GLN A 421 -15.02 36.54 -8.08
N GLU A 422 -14.56 36.97 -9.26
CA GLU A 422 -14.84 38.31 -9.83
C GLU A 422 -16.33 38.53 -10.08
N LEU A 423 -17.06 37.50 -10.49
CA LEU A 423 -18.47 37.54 -10.82
C LEU A 423 -19.38 37.22 -9.60
N GLU A 424 -18.81 37.00 -8.44
CA GLU A 424 -19.53 36.57 -7.23
C GLU A 424 -20.48 35.39 -7.53
N ALA A 425 -19.96 34.37 -8.22
CA ALA A 425 -20.76 33.22 -8.63
C ALA A 425 -21.29 32.43 -7.41
N ASP A 426 -22.57 32.05 -7.48
CA ASP A 426 -23.21 31.23 -6.44
C ASP A 426 -23.15 29.73 -6.77
N LEU A 427 -23.00 29.37 -8.05
CA LEU A 427 -22.88 27.99 -8.53
C LEU A 427 -21.93 27.92 -9.71
N LEU A 428 -21.04 26.93 -9.70
CA LEU A 428 -20.23 26.57 -10.85
C LEU A 428 -20.67 25.20 -11.39
N VAL A 429 -20.87 25.09 -12.70
CA VAL A 429 -21.16 23.81 -13.38
C VAL A 429 -20.01 23.43 -14.28
N LEU A 430 -19.51 22.22 -14.10
CA LEU A 430 -18.39 21.65 -14.84
C LEU A 430 -18.79 20.33 -15.49
N GLY A 431 -18.30 20.08 -16.70
CA GLY A 431 -18.43 18.78 -17.36
C GLY A 431 -17.48 17.74 -16.76
N ALA A 432 -17.97 16.54 -16.49
CA ALA A 432 -17.10 15.41 -16.15
C ALA A 432 -16.42 14.90 -17.40
N HIS A 433 -15.18 15.30 -17.65
CA HIS A 433 -14.37 14.71 -18.70
C HIS A 433 -13.76 13.40 -18.22
N GLY A 434 -14.14 12.33 -18.88
CA GLY A 434 -13.46 11.05 -18.78
C GLY A 434 -12.46 10.93 -19.93
N HIS A 435 -11.33 11.56 -19.84
CA HIS A 435 -10.22 11.20 -20.72
C HIS A 435 -9.59 9.93 -20.16
N SER A 436 -9.73 8.82 -20.89
CA SER A 436 -8.99 7.59 -20.63
C SER A 436 -7.64 7.71 -21.35
N GLY A 437 -6.59 8.18 -20.67
CA GLY A 437 -5.26 8.25 -21.26
C GLY A 437 -4.17 8.73 -20.31
N ILE A 438 -2.92 8.55 -20.75
CA ILE A 438 -1.69 8.99 -20.06
C ILE A 438 -1.70 10.50 -19.74
N PHE A 439 -2.47 11.30 -20.45
CA PHE A 439 -2.58 12.75 -20.28
C PHE A 439 -3.30 13.16 -18.97
N ASP A 440 -4.22 12.35 -18.42
CA ASP A 440 -4.85 12.62 -17.12
C ASP A 440 -3.86 12.52 -15.95
N PHE A 441 -2.79 11.74 -16.15
CA PHE A 441 -1.75 11.56 -15.14
C PHE A 441 -0.82 12.77 -15.05
N ILE A 442 -0.65 13.52 -16.17
CA ILE A 442 0.31 14.63 -16.25
C ILE A 442 -0.33 15.99 -15.89
N HIS A 443 -1.63 16.17 -16.13
CA HIS A 443 -2.28 17.49 -16.03
C HIS A 443 -3.23 17.68 -14.84
N GLY A 444 -3.44 16.66 -14.00
CA GLY A 444 -4.32 16.75 -12.81
C GLY A 444 -5.81 16.97 -13.19
N GLN A 445 -6.73 16.48 -12.35
CA GLN A 445 -8.17 16.71 -12.58
C GLN A 445 -8.52 18.17 -12.28
N THR A 446 -8.92 18.94 -13.29
CA THR A 446 -9.39 20.33 -13.14
C THR A 446 -10.44 20.47 -12.05
N ILE A 447 -11.38 19.52 -11.96
CA ILE A 447 -12.48 19.49 -10.98
C ILE A 447 -11.96 19.46 -9.54
N ASP A 448 -11.01 18.57 -9.21
CA ASP A 448 -10.47 18.45 -7.85
C ASP A 448 -9.71 19.73 -7.45
N SER A 449 -8.93 20.29 -8.38
CA SER A 449 -8.16 21.50 -8.12
C SER A 449 -9.05 22.74 -7.92
N VAL A 450 -10.10 22.89 -8.72
CA VAL A 450 -11.07 24.00 -8.61
C VAL A 450 -11.88 23.87 -7.32
N ARG A 451 -12.31 22.65 -6.94
CA ARG A 451 -13.06 22.40 -5.70
C ARG A 451 -12.31 22.82 -4.43
N HIS A 452 -10.99 22.72 -4.43
CA HIS A 452 -10.18 23.15 -3.28
C HIS A 452 -9.92 24.65 -3.22
N GLN A 453 -10.18 25.39 -4.30
CA GLN A 453 -9.93 26.84 -4.38
C GLN A 453 -11.20 27.69 -4.31
N LEU A 454 -12.37 27.11 -4.54
CA LEU A 454 -13.65 27.81 -4.49
C LEU A 454 -14.47 27.36 -3.27
N ASN A 455 -15.13 28.34 -2.62
CA ASN A 455 -16.05 28.10 -1.50
C ASN A 455 -17.52 28.15 -1.93
N ILE A 456 -17.82 27.87 -3.21
CA ILE A 456 -19.18 27.83 -3.76
C ILE A 456 -19.56 26.40 -4.13
N PRO A 457 -20.85 26.05 -4.20
CA PRO A 457 -21.31 24.78 -4.74
C PRO A 457 -20.78 24.51 -6.16
N ILE A 458 -20.39 23.28 -6.44
CA ILE A 458 -19.94 22.87 -7.77
C ILE A 458 -20.80 21.67 -8.21
N LEU A 459 -21.52 21.85 -9.32
CA LEU A 459 -22.27 20.79 -9.96
C LEU A 459 -21.43 20.12 -11.05
N ILE A 460 -21.26 18.82 -10.96
CA ILE A 460 -20.52 18.03 -11.96
C ILE A 460 -21.52 17.36 -12.88
N ALA A 461 -21.60 17.83 -14.12
CA ALA A 461 -22.47 17.27 -15.15
C ALA A 461 -21.79 16.04 -15.79
N LYS A 462 -22.48 14.90 -15.77
CA LYS A 462 -21.96 13.58 -16.20
C LYS A 462 -22.74 13.01 -17.36
#